data_64a1d9b24f49bc9bd3d515ecb8b028f4
#
_entry.id   64a1d9b24f49bc9bd3d515ecb8b028f4
#
_cell.length_a   1.000
_cell.length_b   1.000
_cell.length_c   1.000
_cell.angle_alpha   90.00
_cell.angle_beta   90.00
_cell.angle_gamma   90.00
#
_symmetry.space_group_name_H-M   'P 1'
#
loop_
_entity.id
_entity.type
_entity.pdbx_description
1 polymer ?
#
loop_
_entity_poly.entity_id
_entity_poly.type
_entity_poly.pdbx_seq_one_letter_code
_entity_poly.pdbx_strand_id
1 'polypeptide(L)'
;MKKMITRRNFLAAAGVVAAAGVLTACGGSSSSAAASGAASTAGAAASGDTIKVGVLGPLTGDVSVYGQAVVNGATLRLKQANEEGGINGKQIEIITMDEQGDPTQAVTCFTKMCDQGITALVGDVTTTPTLALAAESADYNMPMVTASATAEAVTYDAETD
;
A
#
# COMPACT_ATOMS: atom_id res chain seq x y z
N MET A 1 -31.44 4.43 -24.55
CA MET A 1 -31.14 5.87 -24.39
C MET A 1 -30.49 6.08 -23.05
N LYS A 2 -29.16 6.32 -23.02
CA LYS A 2 -28.41 6.58 -21.80
C LYS A 2 -28.59 8.04 -21.38
N LYS A 3 -29.26 8.32 -20.25
CA LYS A 3 -29.36 9.67 -19.67
C LYS A 3 -28.01 10.01 -19.03
N MET A 4 -27.34 10.99 -19.58
CA MET A 4 -26.14 11.60 -19.01
C MET A 4 -26.55 12.49 -17.83
N ILE A 5 -25.96 12.22 -16.65
CA ILE A 5 -26.18 13.03 -15.46
C ILE A 5 -25.25 14.25 -15.55
N THR A 6 -25.82 15.43 -15.68
CA THR A 6 -25.08 16.68 -15.77
C THR A 6 -24.76 17.19 -14.37
N ARG A 7 -23.56 17.76 -14.20
CA ARG A 7 -23.05 18.30 -12.92
C ARG A 7 -24.02 19.25 -12.18
N ARG A 8 -24.97 19.83 -12.90
CA ARG A 8 -25.96 20.75 -12.38
C ARG A 8 -27.07 20.09 -11.58
N ASN A 9 -27.35 18.79 -11.82
CA ASN A 9 -28.39 18.04 -11.13
C ASN A 9 -27.90 17.35 -9.83
N PHE A 10 -26.60 17.35 -9.59
CA PHE A 10 -26.03 16.78 -8.36
C PHE A 10 -26.17 17.72 -7.15
N LEU A 11 -26.19 19.03 -7.40
CA LEU A 11 -26.29 20.06 -6.34
C LEU A 11 -27.72 20.34 -5.82
N ALA A 12 -28.74 19.77 -6.45
CA ALA A 12 -30.14 20.00 -6.06
C ALA A 12 -30.69 18.98 -5.04
N ALA A 13 -29.92 17.94 -4.68
CA ALA A 13 -30.39 16.88 -3.78
C ALA A 13 -29.85 16.97 -2.33
N ALA A 14 -29.10 18.01 -2.00
CA ALA A 14 -28.51 18.20 -0.66
C ALA A 14 -29.19 19.36 0.09
N GLY A 15 -30.47 19.29 0.24
CA GLY A 15 -31.23 20.25 1.04
C GLY A 15 -32.37 19.59 1.78
N VAL A 16 -32.35 19.73 3.09
CA VAL A 16 -33.37 19.39 4.09
C VAL A 16 -33.06 18.17 4.95
N VAL A 17 -32.36 18.37 6.05
CA VAL A 17 -32.84 18.07 7.40
C VAL A 17 -32.19 19.06 8.37
N ALA A 18 -32.92 20.02 8.81
CA ALA A 18 -32.65 20.87 9.96
C ALA A 18 -33.67 20.58 11.07
N ALA A 19 -33.25 20.82 12.29
CA ALA A 19 -34.02 20.94 13.54
C ALA A 19 -34.06 19.62 14.37
N ALA A 20 -33.62 19.64 15.55
CA ALA A 20 -33.83 20.37 16.73
C ALA A 20 -32.99 19.77 17.90
N GLY A 21 -32.47 20.54 18.69
CA GLY A 21 -32.61 20.85 20.08
C GLY A 21 -31.36 20.49 20.89
N VAL A 22 -30.87 21.24 21.72
CA VAL A 22 -31.14 22.11 22.84
C VAL A 22 -29.83 22.35 23.59
N LEU A 23 -29.53 23.59 23.79
CA LEU A 23 -28.76 24.26 24.83
C LEU A 23 -28.36 23.46 26.08
N THR A 24 -27.10 23.54 26.45
CA THR A 24 -26.72 24.07 27.77
C THR A 24 -25.31 24.66 27.76
N ALA A 25 -25.24 25.77 28.45
CA ALA A 25 -24.22 26.78 28.52
C ALA A 25 -23.00 26.40 29.39
N CYS A 26 -21.97 27.11 29.16
CA CYS A 26 -21.07 27.82 30.05
C CYS A 26 -19.60 27.64 29.73
N GLY A 27 -18.99 28.70 29.29
CA GLY A 27 -17.85 29.32 29.90
C GLY A 27 -16.46 28.89 29.47
N GLY A 28 -15.72 29.75 28.78
CA GLY A 28 -14.26 29.70 28.79
C GLY A 28 -13.60 30.01 27.46
N SER A 29 -12.99 31.15 27.37
CA SER A 29 -12.32 31.83 26.27
C SER A 29 -11.22 31.07 25.53
N SER A 30 -11.12 31.45 24.24
CA SER A 30 -9.92 31.68 23.39
C SER A 30 -9.04 30.50 22.97
N SER A 31 -9.00 30.26 21.73
CA SER A 31 -8.03 30.53 20.68
C SER A 31 -8.15 29.60 19.51
N SER A 32 -8.21 30.19 18.35
CA SER A 32 -8.29 29.62 17.02
C SER A 32 -7.13 28.68 16.71
N ALA A 33 -7.43 27.44 16.32
CA ALA A 33 -6.58 26.66 15.43
C ALA A 33 -7.50 25.84 14.53
N ALA A 34 -7.60 26.21 13.28
CA ALA A 34 -8.22 25.43 12.24
C ALA A 34 -7.38 24.17 12.00
N ALA A 35 -7.77 23.06 12.59
CA ALA A 35 -7.26 21.75 12.21
C ALA A 35 -8.19 21.20 11.14
N SER A 36 -7.72 21.18 9.89
CA SER A 36 -8.29 20.39 8.82
C SER A 36 -8.18 18.90 9.22
N GLY A 37 -9.21 18.39 9.84
CA GLY A 37 -9.38 16.99 10.09
C GLY A 37 -9.63 16.25 8.78
N ALA A 38 -8.58 15.69 8.19
CA ALA A 38 -8.75 14.60 7.26
C ALA A 38 -9.39 13.45 8.04
N ALA A 39 -10.67 13.20 7.79
CA ALA A 39 -11.34 12.02 8.29
C ALA A 39 -10.71 10.80 7.63
N SER A 40 -9.72 10.21 8.28
CA SER A 40 -9.33 8.85 8.02
C SER A 40 -10.51 7.98 8.39
N THR A 41 -11.22 7.46 7.39
CA THR A 41 -12.12 6.33 7.61
C THR A 41 -11.25 5.17 8.08
N ALA A 42 -11.15 5.02 9.39
CA ALA A 42 -10.63 3.81 9.99
C ALA A 42 -11.56 2.68 9.58
N GLY A 43 -11.16 1.92 8.55
CA GLY A 43 -11.79 0.66 8.23
C GLY A 43 -11.78 -0.20 9.49
N ALA A 44 -12.90 -0.82 9.78
CA ALA A 44 -13.07 -1.71 10.91
C ALA A 44 -11.92 -2.71 10.94
N ALA A 45 -11.11 -2.65 11.99
CA ALA A 45 -10.08 -3.64 12.25
C ALA A 45 -10.79 -4.98 12.45
N ALA A 46 -10.76 -5.83 11.43
CA ALA A 46 -11.10 -7.22 11.59
C ALA A 46 -10.05 -7.80 12.55
N SER A 47 -10.49 -8.18 13.74
CA SER A 47 -9.65 -8.88 14.73
C SER A 47 -9.47 -10.34 14.29
N GLY A 48 -8.70 -10.53 13.24
CA GLY A 48 -8.29 -11.84 12.73
C GLY A 48 -6.86 -11.71 12.23
N ASP A 49 -6.10 -12.81 12.22
CA ASP A 49 -4.77 -12.84 11.65
C ASP A 49 -4.72 -12.14 10.30
N THR A 50 -3.90 -11.11 10.17
CA THR A 50 -3.64 -10.45 8.89
C THR A 50 -2.56 -11.18 8.12
N ILE A 51 -2.62 -11.11 6.78
CA ILE A 51 -1.54 -11.55 5.90
C ILE A 51 -0.68 -10.33 5.60
N LYS A 52 0.57 -10.32 6.04
CA LYS A 52 1.47 -9.21 5.77
C LYS A 52 2.17 -9.41 4.44
N VAL A 53 2.06 -8.43 3.56
CA VAL A 53 2.71 -8.42 2.23
C VAL A 53 3.65 -7.22 2.14
N GLY A 54 4.91 -7.49 1.86
CA GLY A 54 5.89 -6.46 1.55
C GLY A 54 5.68 -5.92 0.14
N VAL A 55 5.82 -4.61 -0.04
CA VAL A 55 5.86 -3.96 -1.35
C VAL A 55 7.10 -3.09 -1.38
N LEU A 56 8.11 -3.50 -2.14
CA LEU A 56 9.43 -2.88 -2.17
C LEU A 56 9.74 -2.31 -3.55
N GLY A 57 10.32 -1.15 -3.59
CA GLY A 57 10.79 -0.51 -4.82
C GLY A 57 11.33 0.88 -4.58
N PRO A 58 12.06 1.45 -5.55
CA PRO A 58 12.63 2.78 -5.45
C PRO A 58 11.53 3.84 -5.49
N LEU A 59 11.22 4.43 -4.35
CA LEU A 59 10.24 5.52 -4.26
C LEU A 59 10.90 6.89 -4.41
N THR A 60 12.21 6.94 -4.16
CA THR A 60 13.08 8.11 -4.37
C THR A 60 14.26 7.74 -5.25
N GLY A 61 15.07 8.75 -5.65
CA GLY A 61 16.22 8.56 -6.54
C GLY A 61 15.85 8.53 -8.04
N ASP A 62 16.84 8.20 -8.87
CA ASP A 62 16.80 8.38 -10.34
C ASP A 62 15.77 7.47 -11.03
N VAL A 63 15.48 6.32 -10.46
CA VAL A 63 14.56 5.33 -11.01
C VAL A 63 13.19 5.31 -10.31
N SER A 64 12.93 6.31 -9.48
CA SER A 64 11.72 6.40 -8.66
C SER A 64 10.40 6.40 -9.45
N VAL A 65 10.42 6.88 -10.69
CA VAL A 65 9.23 6.85 -11.57
C VAL A 65 8.72 5.43 -11.81
N TYR A 66 9.63 4.47 -11.94
CA TYR A 66 9.28 3.06 -12.10
C TYR A 66 8.78 2.45 -10.78
N GLY A 67 9.51 2.73 -9.69
CA GLY A 67 9.14 2.24 -8.36
C GLY A 67 7.78 2.72 -7.90
N GLN A 68 7.52 4.01 -8.04
CA GLN A 68 6.22 4.60 -7.69
C GLN A 68 5.08 3.97 -8.50
N ALA A 69 5.28 3.73 -9.79
CA ALA A 69 4.26 3.11 -10.63
C ALA A 69 3.94 1.67 -10.16
N VAL A 70 4.97 0.86 -9.89
CA VAL A 70 4.82 -0.52 -9.42
C VAL A 70 4.20 -0.58 -8.03
N VAL A 71 4.73 0.20 -7.08
CA VAL A 71 4.23 0.23 -5.69
C VAL A 71 2.78 0.70 -5.63
N ASN A 72 2.42 1.73 -6.41
CA ASN A 72 1.05 2.20 -6.49
C ASN A 72 0.12 1.15 -7.09
N GLY A 73 0.53 0.48 -8.16
CA GLY A 73 -0.25 -0.58 -8.80
C GLY A 73 -0.45 -1.79 -7.88
N ALA A 74 0.62 -2.27 -7.24
CA ALA A 74 0.56 -3.35 -6.27
C ALA A 74 -0.34 -3.01 -5.08
N THR A 75 -0.14 -1.84 -4.51
CA THR A 75 -0.94 -1.35 -3.37
C THR A 75 -2.43 -1.24 -3.74
N LEU A 76 -2.73 -0.74 -4.95
CA LEU A 76 -4.11 -0.66 -5.43
C LEU A 76 -4.73 -2.06 -5.50
N ARG A 77 -4.05 -3.04 -6.10
CA ARG A 77 -4.59 -4.40 -6.23
C ARG A 77 -4.79 -5.08 -4.87
N LEU A 78 -3.83 -4.91 -3.95
CA LEU A 78 -3.94 -5.47 -2.60
C LEU A 78 -5.09 -4.84 -1.80
N LYS A 79 -5.33 -3.54 -1.96
CA LYS A 79 -6.49 -2.87 -1.37
C LYS A 79 -7.80 -3.38 -1.95
N GLN A 80 -7.89 -3.56 -3.27
CA GLN A 80 -9.06 -4.16 -3.92
C GLN A 80 -9.32 -5.58 -3.40
N ALA A 81 -8.27 -6.40 -3.22
CA ALA A 81 -8.41 -7.71 -2.63
C ALA A 81 -9.00 -7.65 -1.21
N ASN A 82 -8.61 -6.65 -0.43
CA ASN A 82 -9.19 -6.41 0.90
C ASN A 82 -10.68 -6.03 0.83
N GLU A 83 -11.06 -5.20 -0.14
CA GLU A 83 -12.47 -4.83 -0.38
C GLU A 83 -13.30 -6.04 -0.82
N GLU A 84 -12.69 -6.97 -1.54
CA GLU A 84 -13.27 -8.25 -1.96
C GLU A 84 -13.36 -9.29 -0.82
N GLY A 85 -12.89 -8.96 0.39
CA GLY A 85 -12.92 -9.84 1.57
C GLY A 85 -11.58 -10.43 1.96
N GLY A 86 -10.49 -9.99 1.32
CA GLY A 86 -9.13 -10.46 1.60
C GLY A 86 -8.83 -11.84 1.01
N ILE A 87 -7.81 -12.48 1.54
CA ILE A 87 -7.40 -13.82 1.12
C ILE A 87 -7.88 -14.83 2.16
N ASN A 88 -8.79 -15.73 1.76
CA ASN A 88 -9.41 -16.70 2.67
C ASN A 88 -10.04 -16.03 3.92
N GLY A 89 -10.64 -14.86 3.75
CA GLY A 89 -11.26 -14.09 4.83
C GLY A 89 -10.27 -13.30 5.70
N LYS A 90 -8.97 -13.35 5.43
CA LYS A 90 -7.95 -12.58 6.13
C LYS A 90 -7.63 -11.29 5.38
N GLN A 91 -7.54 -10.18 6.08
CA GLN A 91 -7.15 -8.90 5.50
C GLN A 91 -5.63 -8.88 5.23
N ILE A 92 -5.25 -8.17 4.17
CA ILE A 92 -3.85 -7.96 3.81
C ILE A 92 -3.36 -6.67 4.46
N GLU A 93 -2.32 -6.77 5.26
CA GLU A 93 -1.54 -5.64 5.76
C GLU A 93 -0.39 -5.38 4.78
N ILE A 94 -0.31 -4.15 4.26
CA ILE A 94 0.69 -3.79 3.25
C ILE A 94 1.82 -3.03 3.93
N ILE A 95 3.04 -3.55 3.81
CA ILE A 95 4.25 -2.93 4.34
C ILE A 95 5.08 -2.44 3.16
N THR A 96 5.25 -1.13 3.04
CA THR A 96 5.99 -0.52 1.92
C THR A 96 7.29 0.10 2.42
N MET A 97 8.39 -0.12 1.69
CA MET A 97 9.69 0.50 1.94
C MET A 97 10.31 1.04 0.64
N ASP A 98 11.20 2.00 0.79
CA ASP A 98 11.97 2.65 -0.28
C ASP A 98 13.42 2.18 -0.20
N GLU A 99 13.92 1.55 -1.27
CA GLU A 99 15.31 1.08 -1.39
C GLU A 99 16.17 1.98 -2.29
N GLN A 100 15.60 3.04 -2.87
CA GLN A 100 16.29 4.11 -3.61
C GLN A 100 17.04 3.65 -4.88
N GLY A 101 16.79 2.46 -5.39
CA GLY A 101 17.51 1.83 -6.50
C GLY A 101 18.86 1.21 -6.09
N ASP A 102 19.10 1.05 -4.80
CA ASP A 102 20.37 0.53 -4.26
C ASP A 102 20.19 -0.92 -3.77
N PRO A 103 20.99 -1.89 -4.26
CA PRO A 103 20.87 -3.30 -3.88
C PRO A 103 21.14 -3.56 -2.40
N THR A 104 22.02 -2.78 -1.76
CA THR A 104 22.32 -2.94 -0.32
C THR A 104 21.15 -2.43 0.52
N GLN A 105 20.54 -1.34 0.11
CA GLN A 105 19.32 -0.83 0.74
C GLN A 105 18.16 -1.80 0.54
N ALA A 106 18.04 -2.42 -0.64
CA ALA A 106 17.01 -3.40 -0.91
C ALA A 106 17.09 -4.59 0.06
N VAL A 107 18.27 -5.19 0.25
CA VAL A 107 18.49 -6.25 1.23
C VAL A 107 18.17 -5.77 2.65
N THR A 108 18.60 -4.56 3.02
CA THR A 108 18.30 -3.99 4.34
C THR A 108 16.79 -3.81 4.56
N CYS A 109 16.07 -3.30 3.56
CA CYS A 109 14.62 -3.14 3.62
C CYS A 109 13.92 -4.49 3.69
N PHE A 110 14.34 -5.45 2.87
CA PHE A 110 13.80 -6.81 2.85
C PHE A 110 13.93 -7.49 4.22
N THR A 111 15.13 -7.49 4.81
CA THR A 111 15.35 -8.06 6.15
C THR A 111 14.43 -7.43 7.19
N LYS A 112 14.30 -6.09 7.17
CA LYS A 112 13.36 -5.39 8.07
C LYS A 112 11.90 -5.79 7.85
N MET A 113 11.50 -6.03 6.60
CA MET A 113 10.15 -6.52 6.30
C MET A 113 9.95 -7.95 6.81
N CYS A 114 10.96 -8.82 6.66
CA CYS A 114 10.95 -10.18 7.22
C CYS A 114 10.81 -10.15 8.75
N ASP A 115 11.53 -9.26 9.43
CA ASP A 115 11.41 -9.06 10.89
C ASP A 115 10.01 -8.59 11.30
N GLN A 116 9.30 -7.88 10.43
CA GLN A 116 7.91 -7.49 10.64
C GLN A 116 6.91 -8.61 10.31
N GLY A 117 7.42 -9.74 9.81
CA GLY A 117 6.63 -10.94 9.55
C GLY A 117 5.85 -10.91 8.25
N ILE A 118 6.41 -10.37 7.17
CA ILE A 118 5.82 -10.52 5.83
C ILE A 118 5.81 -12.00 5.43
N THR A 119 4.84 -12.37 4.61
CA THR A 119 4.67 -13.74 4.09
C THR A 119 4.89 -13.83 2.58
N ALA A 120 4.97 -12.70 1.92
CA ALA A 120 5.28 -12.57 0.50
C ALA A 120 5.82 -11.17 0.21
N LEU A 121 6.62 -11.03 -0.85
CA LEU A 121 7.16 -9.78 -1.34
C LEU A 121 6.69 -9.50 -2.76
N VAL A 122 6.16 -8.31 -3.00
CA VAL A 122 6.00 -7.72 -4.33
C VAL A 122 7.13 -6.71 -4.54
N GLY A 123 8.05 -7.03 -5.40
CA GLY A 123 9.29 -6.28 -5.64
C GLY A 123 10.48 -7.23 -5.84
N ASP A 124 11.71 -6.80 -6.15
CA ASP A 124 11.94 -5.41 -6.42
C ASP A 124 11.55 -5.02 -7.87
N VAL A 125 11.78 -3.75 -8.22
CA VAL A 125 11.35 -3.19 -9.52
C VAL A 125 12.45 -3.26 -10.56
N THR A 126 13.70 -2.96 -10.17
CA THR A 126 14.85 -2.91 -11.07
C THR A 126 15.72 -4.16 -10.94
N THR A 127 16.44 -4.53 -12.00
CA THR A 127 17.16 -5.80 -12.07
C THR A 127 18.19 -5.99 -10.97
N THR A 128 19.04 -4.99 -10.72
CA THR A 128 20.18 -5.16 -9.78
C THR A 128 19.74 -5.38 -8.33
N PRO A 129 18.83 -4.57 -7.76
CA PRO A 129 18.25 -4.88 -6.45
C PRO A 129 17.47 -6.20 -6.44
N THR A 130 16.73 -6.53 -7.50
CA THR A 130 15.98 -7.79 -7.58
C THR A 130 16.89 -9.01 -7.50
N LEU A 131 18.06 -8.99 -8.17
CA LEU A 131 19.02 -10.08 -8.11
C LEU A 131 19.58 -10.25 -6.68
N ALA A 132 19.87 -9.16 -5.99
CA ALA A 132 20.31 -9.21 -4.60
C ALA A 132 19.23 -9.83 -3.69
N LEU A 133 17.97 -9.47 -3.93
CA LEU A 133 16.83 -10.01 -3.16
C LEU A 133 16.52 -11.48 -3.52
N ALA A 134 16.73 -11.90 -4.77
CA ALA A 134 16.49 -13.28 -5.18
C ALA A 134 17.35 -14.24 -4.37
N ALA A 135 18.63 -13.92 -4.16
CA ALA A 135 19.52 -14.70 -3.32
C ALA A 135 19.03 -14.76 -1.86
N GLU A 136 18.76 -13.59 -1.26
CA GLU A 136 18.29 -13.50 0.13
C GLU A 136 16.92 -14.17 0.33
N SER A 137 16.01 -14.06 -0.64
CA SER A 137 14.66 -14.61 -0.51
C SER A 137 14.63 -16.13 -0.36
N ALA A 138 15.61 -16.81 -0.94
CA ALA A 138 15.77 -18.26 -0.80
C ALA A 138 16.08 -18.65 0.65
N ASP A 139 16.95 -17.92 1.34
CA ASP A 139 17.32 -18.17 2.73
C ASP A 139 16.13 -17.99 3.70
N TYR A 140 15.21 -17.07 3.36
CA TYR A 140 14.00 -16.83 4.13
C TYR A 140 12.80 -17.68 3.68
N ASN A 141 12.94 -18.52 2.64
CA ASN A 141 11.81 -19.18 1.97
C ASN A 141 10.68 -18.19 1.62
N MET A 142 11.04 -17.00 1.17
CA MET A 142 10.11 -15.90 0.90
C MET A 142 9.69 -15.91 -0.55
N PRO A 143 8.42 -16.16 -0.87
CA PRO A 143 7.92 -16.01 -2.23
C PRO A 143 7.99 -14.54 -2.66
N MET A 144 8.55 -14.30 -3.84
CA MET A 144 8.77 -12.97 -4.40
C MET A 144 8.23 -12.87 -5.82
N VAL A 145 7.62 -11.73 -6.15
CA VAL A 145 7.17 -11.40 -7.50
C VAL A 145 7.73 -10.04 -7.90
N THR A 146 8.52 -9.99 -8.97
CA THR A 146 9.00 -8.75 -9.56
C THR A 146 8.10 -8.29 -10.71
N ALA A 147 7.92 -6.97 -10.86
CA ALA A 147 7.07 -6.40 -11.91
C ALA A 147 7.83 -6.08 -13.19
N SER A 148 9.13 -5.79 -13.14
CA SER A 148 9.87 -5.25 -14.28
C SER A 148 11.36 -5.59 -14.33
N ALA A 149 11.88 -6.42 -13.43
CA ALA A 149 13.23 -6.94 -13.56
C ALA A 149 13.29 -7.91 -14.75
N THR A 150 14.20 -7.66 -15.70
CA THR A 150 14.19 -8.31 -17.01
C THR A 150 15.35 -9.29 -17.24
N ALA A 151 16.30 -9.39 -16.31
CA ALA A 151 17.40 -10.33 -16.43
C ALA A 151 16.93 -11.76 -16.19
N GLU A 152 17.36 -12.69 -17.02
CA GLU A 152 17.06 -14.12 -16.92
C GLU A 152 17.46 -14.69 -15.55
N ALA A 153 18.61 -14.27 -15.03
CA ALA A 153 19.13 -14.68 -13.71
C ALA A 153 18.24 -14.30 -12.51
N VAL A 154 17.16 -13.54 -12.70
CA VAL A 154 16.18 -13.27 -11.63
C VAL A 154 15.33 -14.50 -11.31
N THR A 155 15.09 -15.35 -12.32
CA THR A 155 14.19 -16.51 -12.20
C THR A 155 14.85 -17.83 -12.61
N TYR A 156 16.04 -17.77 -13.13
CA TYR A 156 16.79 -18.95 -13.59
C TYR A 156 18.20 -18.94 -12.99
N ASP A 157 18.55 -20.00 -12.28
CA ASP A 157 19.89 -20.22 -11.78
C ASP A 157 20.50 -21.44 -12.48
N ALA A 158 21.51 -21.17 -13.31
CA ALA A 158 22.18 -22.21 -14.11
C ALA A 158 22.93 -23.28 -13.25
N GLU A 159 23.12 -23.04 -11.96
CA GLU A 159 23.78 -23.98 -11.06
C GLU A 159 22.80 -24.93 -10.35
N THR A 160 21.54 -24.50 -10.22
CA THR A 160 20.50 -25.23 -9.47
C THR A 160 19.37 -25.76 -10.30
N ASP A 161 19.21 -25.28 -11.54
CA ASP A 161 18.25 -25.73 -12.54
C ASP A 161 18.96 -26.64 -13.56
#